data_8d6c8b673a26974494281551d34c507d
#
_entry.id   8d6c8b673a26974494281551d34c507d
#
_cell.length_a   1.000
_cell.length_b   1.000
_cell.length_c   1.000
_cell.angle_alpha   90.00
_cell.angle_beta   90.00
_cell.angle_gamma   90.00
#
_symmetry.space_group_name_H-M   'P 1'
#
loop_
_entity.id
_entity.type
_entity.pdbx_description
1 polymer ?
#
loop_
_entity_poly.entity_id
_entity_poly.type
_entity_poly.pdbx_seq_one_letter_code
_entity_poly.pdbx_strand_id
1 'polypeptide(L)'
;MPVKKGDFLRLEYTGRVQETGEVFDTTDEKVAEEEDIKSENKVYGAIPIIVGAGHVLKGIEEALIDMDEGEEKTVEIPPEEGFGERDPKLMQLIPISEFRKQGIKPQIGMGITLEGSTGVIRSISGGRVRVDFNHELAGKNLKYNIKVEKVIIDDEEKIKSMITLHYPNPNIELDNHKVEIEDGKVVIQMDEMTKFDKKPYVDITFARFRIARDIWENMDNVDKVEFVDVFEKKVNEEAEGTPESAGETVPEVSTEEPAEETEVSTEEKSEPIAEEVLEERIQDKKE
;
A
#
# COMPACT_ATOMS: atom_id res chain seq x y z
N MET A 1 14.38 23.20 14.26
CA MET A 1 15.44 23.27 13.21
C MET A 1 14.73 23.26 11.88
N PRO A 2 15.08 24.18 10.95
CA PRO A 2 14.38 24.23 9.67
C PRO A 2 14.59 22.94 8.87
N VAL A 3 13.53 22.44 8.30
CA VAL A 3 13.48 21.22 7.47
C VAL A 3 14.26 21.42 6.18
N LYS A 4 15.02 20.42 5.80
CA LYS A 4 15.84 20.39 4.58
C LYS A 4 15.54 19.16 3.75
N LYS A 5 15.99 19.19 2.50
CA LYS A 5 15.96 18.01 1.63
C LYS A 5 16.81 16.88 2.25
N GLY A 6 16.25 15.66 2.29
CA GLY A 6 16.84 14.48 2.92
C GLY A 6 16.44 14.30 4.38
N ASP A 7 15.76 15.27 5.01
CA ASP A 7 15.27 15.11 6.36
C ASP A 7 14.09 14.14 6.41
N PHE A 8 14.05 13.37 7.50
CA PHE A 8 12.96 12.46 7.82
C PHE A 8 11.96 13.16 8.73
N LEU A 9 10.69 13.15 8.38
CA LEU A 9 9.66 13.76 9.19
C LEU A 9 8.45 12.85 9.37
N ARG A 10 7.66 13.20 10.40
CA ARG A 10 6.25 12.82 10.50
C ARG A 10 5.39 14.00 10.05
N LEU A 11 4.61 13.77 9.00
CA LEU A 11 3.78 14.77 8.35
C LEU A 11 2.30 14.48 8.57
N GLU A 12 1.58 15.45 9.10
CA GLU A 12 0.12 15.50 9.06
C GLU A 12 -0.33 16.37 7.90
N TYR A 13 -1.38 15.96 7.20
CA TYR A 13 -1.97 16.78 6.15
C TYR A 13 -3.46 16.51 5.97
N THR A 14 -4.14 17.51 5.40
CA THR A 14 -5.49 17.39 4.84
C THR A 14 -5.53 18.08 3.49
N GLY A 15 -5.85 17.30 2.45
CA GLY A 15 -5.97 17.75 1.07
C GLY A 15 -7.42 18.01 0.68
N ARG A 16 -7.68 19.20 0.11
CA ARG A 16 -9.00 19.64 -0.36
C ARG A 16 -8.93 20.09 -1.81
N VAL A 17 -10.01 19.89 -2.56
CA VAL A 17 -10.19 20.56 -3.85
C VAL A 17 -10.49 22.04 -3.59
N GLN A 18 -9.68 22.94 -4.15
CA GLN A 18 -9.76 24.37 -3.83
C GLN A 18 -11.12 24.97 -4.20
N GLU A 19 -11.71 24.55 -5.31
CA GLU A 19 -12.95 25.12 -5.84
C GLU A 19 -14.19 24.65 -5.06
N THR A 20 -14.22 23.43 -4.58
CA THR A 20 -15.38 22.83 -3.90
C THR A 20 -15.23 22.79 -2.39
N GLY A 21 -13.99 22.82 -1.88
CA GLY A 21 -13.67 22.59 -0.47
C GLY A 21 -13.76 21.14 -0.05
N GLU A 22 -14.11 20.23 -0.96
CA GLU A 22 -14.25 18.78 -0.72
C GLU A 22 -12.91 18.18 -0.30
N VAL A 23 -12.89 17.46 0.82
CA VAL A 23 -11.72 16.69 1.27
C VAL A 23 -11.61 15.42 0.46
N PHE A 24 -10.44 15.19 -0.14
CA PHE A 24 -10.18 13.97 -0.89
C PHE A 24 -9.16 13.05 -0.22
N ASP A 25 -8.33 13.60 0.68
CA ASP A 25 -7.33 12.83 1.42
C ASP A 25 -6.93 13.54 2.72
N THR A 26 -6.71 12.76 3.79
CA THR A 26 -6.28 13.30 5.09
C THR A 26 -5.58 12.23 5.91
N THR A 27 -4.63 12.64 6.74
CA THR A 27 -4.01 11.79 7.77
C THR A 27 -4.79 11.82 9.08
N ASP A 28 -5.71 12.76 9.27
CA ASP A 28 -6.55 12.87 10.47
C ASP A 28 -7.77 11.96 10.36
N GLU A 29 -7.86 10.99 11.28
CA GLU A 29 -8.94 10.01 11.31
C GLU A 29 -10.32 10.66 11.53
N LYS A 30 -10.39 11.70 12.37
CA LYS A 30 -11.64 12.41 12.66
C LYS A 30 -12.15 13.15 11.44
N VAL A 31 -11.26 13.84 10.73
CA VAL A 31 -11.60 14.51 9.48
C VAL A 31 -12.07 13.50 8.44
N ALA A 32 -11.42 12.32 8.38
CA ALA A 32 -11.83 11.27 7.46
C ALA A 32 -13.23 10.71 7.80
N GLU A 33 -13.59 10.61 9.09
CA GLU A 33 -14.92 10.20 9.53
C GLU A 33 -15.98 11.27 9.22
N GLU A 34 -15.68 12.53 9.51
CA GLU A 34 -16.61 13.66 9.27
C GLU A 34 -16.93 13.85 7.80
N GLU A 35 -15.97 13.62 6.92
CA GLU A 35 -16.11 13.80 5.47
C GLU A 35 -16.50 12.51 4.71
N ASP A 36 -16.77 11.41 5.44
CA ASP A 36 -17.18 10.10 4.91
C ASP A 36 -16.17 9.46 3.93
N ILE A 37 -14.87 9.73 4.15
CA ILE A 37 -13.76 9.16 3.36
C ILE A 37 -12.88 8.18 4.15
N LYS A 38 -13.31 7.80 5.36
CA LYS A 38 -12.56 6.85 6.19
C LYS A 38 -12.48 5.48 5.53
N SER A 39 -11.26 4.93 5.50
CA SER A 39 -10.97 3.59 4.98
C SER A 39 -10.36 2.70 6.06
N GLU A 40 -10.88 1.48 6.23
CA GLU A 40 -10.37 0.49 7.19
C GLU A 40 -8.94 0.02 6.87
N ASN A 41 -8.51 0.16 5.61
CA ASN A 41 -7.19 -0.26 5.15
C ASN A 41 -6.13 0.87 5.20
N LYS A 42 -6.52 2.07 5.64
CA LYS A 42 -5.62 3.21 5.75
C LYS A 42 -5.14 3.37 7.20
N VAL A 43 -3.83 3.57 7.36
CA VAL A 43 -3.24 3.98 8.64
C VAL A 43 -3.41 5.49 8.77
N TYR A 44 -4.06 5.92 9.83
CA TYR A 44 -4.23 7.34 10.17
C TYR A 44 -3.16 7.79 11.17
N GLY A 45 -2.98 9.09 11.29
CA GLY A 45 -1.90 9.73 12.04
C GLY A 45 -0.82 10.27 11.12
N ALA A 46 0.16 10.94 11.71
CA ALA A 46 1.26 11.52 10.96
C ALA A 46 2.05 10.45 10.19
N ILE A 47 2.13 10.60 8.88
CA ILE A 47 2.85 9.67 8.00
C ILE A 47 4.35 9.98 7.99
N PRO A 48 5.22 8.97 7.96
CA PRO A 48 6.64 9.20 7.75
C PRO A 48 6.92 9.55 6.29
N ILE A 49 7.77 10.54 6.05
CA ILE A 49 8.25 10.90 4.72
C ILE A 49 9.74 11.27 4.77
N ILE A 50 10.40 11.21 3.61
CA ILE A 50 11.73 11.77 3.38
C ILE A 50 11.55 12.94 2.42
N VAL A 51 11.97 14.12 2.82
CA VAL A 51 11.81 15.36 2.03
C VAL A 51 12.63 15.30 0.75
N GLY A 52 11.96 15.46 -0.38
CA GLY A 52 12.59 15.42 -1.70
C GLY A 52 12.79 14.03 -2.28
N ALA A 53 12.21 12.97 -1.66
CA ALA A 53 12.23 11.60 -2.18
C ALA A 53 10.99 11.25 -3.04
N GLY A 54 10.04 12.16 -3.21
CA GLY A 54 8.84 11.95 -4.03
C GLY A 54 7.75 11.15 -3.31
N HIS A 55 7.74 11.15 -1.99
CA HIS A 55 6.71 10.46 -1.20
C HIS A 55 5.39 11.21 -1.14
N VAL A 56 5.42 12.52 -1.35
CA VAL A 56 4.24 13.39 -1.42
C VAL A 56 4.30 14.25 -2.68
N LEU A 57 3.24 15.01 -2.97
CA LEU A 57 3.20 15.89 -4.13
C LEU A 57 4.35 16.91 -4.08
N LYS A 58 4.89 17.26 -5.25
CA LYS A 58 6.01 18.19 -5.38
C LYS A 58 5.75 19.53 -4.67
N GLY A 59 4.56 20.09 -4.79
CA GLY A 59 4.20 21.32 -4.11
C GLY A 59 4.20 21.21 -2.58
N ILE A 60 3.92 20.03 -2.03
CA ILE A 60 4.05 19.76 -0.59
C ILE A 60 5.53 19.72 -0.21
N GLU A 61 6.37 18.98 -0.96
CA GLU A 61 7.80 18.88 -0.69
C GLU A 61 8.49 20.25 -0.70
N GLU A 62 8.17 21.09 -1.68
CA GLU A 62 8.70 22.45 -1.77
C GLU A 62 8.24 23.32 -0.59
N ALA A 63 7.00 23.14 -0.14
CA ALA A 63 6.44 23.90 0.97
C ALA A 63 7.00 23.50 2.35
N LEU A 64 7.48 22.25 2.49
CA LEU A 64 8.09 21.75 3.72
C LEU A 64 9.48 22.31 3.98
N ILE A 65 10.18 22.74 2.92
CA ILE A 65 11.52 23.34 3.08
C ILE A 65 11.41 24.59 3.96
N ASP A 66 12.35 24.75 4.89
CA ASP A 66 12.45 25.82 5.87
C ASP A 66 11.32 25.87 6.93
N MET A 67 10.38 24.91 6.94
CA MET A 67 9.44 24.78 8.06
C MET A 67 10.13 24.25 9.32
N ASP A 68 9.64 24.64 10.46
CA ASP A 68 10.11 24.11 11.76
C ASP A 68 9.16 22.99 12.26
N GLU A 69 9.68 22.15 13.17
CA GLU A 69 8.88 21.16 13.89
C GLU A 69 7.72 21.83 14.64
N GLY A 70 6.52 21.29 14.51
CA GLY A 70 5.28 21.83 15.07
C GLY A 70 4.64 22.92 14.21
N GLU A 71 5.28 23.37 13.13
CA GLU A 71 4.74 24.41 12.24
C GLU A 71 3.62 23.86 11.36
N GLU A 72 2.58 24.66 11.18
CA GLU A 72 1.46 24.42 10.27
C GLU A 72 1.48 25.43 9.14
N LYS A 73 1.18 24.96 7.92
CA LYS A 73 1.13 25.78 6.72
C LYS A 73 0.02 25.35 5.80
N THR A 74 -0.64 26.33 5.18
CA THR A 74 -1.57 26.06 4.09
C THR A 74 -0.88 26.31 2.75
N VAL A 75 -0.98 25.36 1.84
CA VAL A 75 -0.33 25.38 0.53
C VAL A 75 -1.37 25.20 -0.55
N GLU A 76 -1.29 26.03 -1.59
CA GLU A 76 -2.07 25.88 -2.82
C GLU A 76 -1.17 25.21 -3.87
N ILE A 77 -1.65 24.12 -4.46
CA ILE A 77 -0.92 23.30 -5.41
C ILE A 77 -1.65 23.32 -6.74
N PRO A 78 -1.07 23.95 -7.78
CA PRO A 78 -1.64 23.95 -9.11
C PRO A 78 -1.57 22.55 -9.75
N PRO A 79 -2.35 22.28 -10.82
CA PRO A 79 -2.39 20.96 -11.43
C PRO A 79 -1.03 20.40 -11.82
N GLU A 80 -0.10 21.21 -12.31
CA GLU A 80 1.24 20.80 -12.77
C GLU A 80 2.11 20.23 -11.64
N GLU A 81 1.91 20.72 -10.41
CA GLU A 81 2.62 20.28 -9.20
C GLU A 81 1.82 19.26 -8.38
N GLY A 82 0.57 19.01 -8.79
CA GLY A 82 -0.34 18.04 -8.19
C GLY A 82 -0.52 16.79 -9.06
N PHE A 83 -1.76 16.55 -9.50
CA PHE A 83 -2.13 15.38 -10.30
C PHE A 83 -2.06 15.61 -11.83
N GLY A 84 -1.40 16.65 -12.26
CA GLY A 84 -1.24 17.00 -13.67
C GLY A 84 -2.46 17.68 -14.28
N GLU A 85 -2.25 18.23 -15.47
CA GLU A 85 -3.32 18.76 -16.29
C GLU A 85 -4.22 17.67 -16.86
N ARG A 86 -5.44 18.01 -17.24
CA ARG A 86 -6.35 17.08 -17.90
C ARG A 86 -5.93 16.84 -19.34
N ASP A 87 -5.56 15.61 -19.70
CA ASP A 87 -5.20 15.25 -21.07
C ASP A 87 -6.46 14.94 -21.90
N PRO A 88 -6.74 15.73 -22.95
CA PRO A 88 -7.86 15.46 -23.86
C PRO A 88 -7.77 14.10 -24.57
N LYS A 89 -6.58 13.52 -24.71
CA LYS A 89 -6.38 12.18 -25.32
C LYS A 89 -6.95 11.07 -24.47
N LEU A 90 -7.01 11.27 -23.17
CA LEU A 90 -7.62 10.35 -22.21
C LEU A 90 -9.15 10.47 -22.16
N MET A 91 -9.74 11.38 -22.93
CA MET A 91 -11.19 11.50 -23.12
C MET A 91 -11.62 10.77 -24.38
N GLN A 92 -12.19 9.57 -24.22
CA GLN A 92 -12.57 8.73 -25.33
C GLN A 92 -14.08 8.75 -25.62
N LEU A 93 -14.44 8.64 -26.91
CA LEU A 93 -15.81 8.53 -27.38
C LEU A 93 -16.06 7.07 -27.81
N ILE A 94 -16.76 6.32 -26.98
CA ILE A 94 -17.03 4.90 -27.18
C ILE A 94 -18.48 4.70 -27.67
N PRO A 95 -18.74 3.93 -28.74
CA PRO A 95 -20.09 3.63 -29.19
C PRO A 95 -20.90 2.93 -28.07
N ILE A 96 -22.16 3.32 -27.87
CA ILE A 96 -23.04 2.71 -26.88
C ILE A 96 -23.26 1.21 -27.13
N SER A 97 -23.04 0.75 -28.36
CA SER A 97 -23.12 -0.66 -28.75
C SER A 97 -22.08 -1.52 -28.05
N GLU A 98 -20.88 -0.97 -27.75
CA GLU A 98 -19.82 -1.72 -27.05
C GLU A 98 -20.25 -2.03 -25.61
N PHE A 99 -20.85 -1.07 -24.92
CA PHE A 99 -21.42 -1.28 -23.59
C PHE A 99 -22.54 -2.34 -23.61
N ARG A 100 -23.40 -2.30 -24.62
CA ARG A 100 -24.49 -3.28 -24.77
C ARG A 100 -24.00 -4.69 -25.03
N LYS A 101 -22.92 -4.87 -25.79
CA LYS A 101 -22.29 -6.18 -26.00
C LYS A 101 -21.80 -6.80 -24.70
N GLN A 102 -21.37 -5.97 -23.75
CA GLN A 102 -20.93 -6.39 -22.41
C GLN A 102 -22.07 -6.42 -21.37
N GLY A 103 -23.32 -6.20 -21.80
CA GLY A 103 -24.46 -6.16 -20.89
C GLY A 103 -24.52 -4.93 -19.98
N ILE A 104 -23.68 -3.92 -20.25
CA ILE A 104 -23.59 -2.71 -19.42
C ILE A 104 -24.58 -1.67 -19.94
N LYS A 105 -25.37 -1.08 -19.03
CA LYS A 105 -26.20 0.09 -19.30
C LYS A 105 -25.46 1.34 -18.80
N PRO A 106 -24.83 2.12 -19.70
CA PRO A 106 -24.02 3.24 -19.25
C PRO A 106 -24.87 4.35 -18.64
N GLN A 107 -24.38 4.94 -17.54
CA GLN A 107 -24.97 6.09 -16.85
C GLN A 107 -23.91 7.16 -16.61
N ILE A 108 -24.29 8.42 -16.61
CA ILE A 108 -23.38 9.54 -16.29
C ILE A 108 -22.91 9.36 -14.85
N GLY A 109 -21.60 9.54 -14.61
CA GLY A 109 -20.96 9.33 -13.30
C GLY A 109 -20.54 7.88 -13.03
N MET A 110 -20.96 6.92 -13.87
CA MET A 110 -20.58 5.52 -13.70
C MET A 110 -19.09 5.32 -13.99
N GLY A 111 -18.38 4.64 -13.05
CA GLY A 111 -17.04 4.14 -13.26
C GLY A 111 -17.04 2.91 -14.17
N ILE A 112 -16.11 2.85 -15.09
CA ILE A 112 -15.91 1.70 -15.98
C ILE A 112 -14.42 1.36 -16.06
N THR A 113 -14.13 0.08 -16.26
CA THR A 113 -12.78 -0.38 -16.58
C THR A 113 -12.76 -0.91 -18.02
N LEU A 114 -11.87 -0.37 -18.84
CA LEU A 114 -11.69 -0.76 -20.22
C LEU A 114 -10.21 -0.97 -20.49
N GLU A 115 -9.83 -2.12 -21.03
CA GLU A 115 -8.43 -2.47 -21.34
C GLU A 115 -7.45 -2.22 -20.16
N GLY A 116 -7.90 -2.50 -18.94
CA GLY A 116 -7.11 -2.29 -17.72
C GLY A 116 -7.06 -0.85 -17.21
N SER A 117 -7.67 0.11 -17.92
CA SER A 117 -7.77 1.52 -17.49
C SER A 117 -9.15 1.81 -16.91
N THR A 118 -9.20 2.46 -15.76
CA THR A 118 -10.46 2.89 -15.12
C THR A 118 -10.78 4.32 -15.52
N GLY A 119 -12.02 4.55 -15.95
CA GLY A 119 -12.51 5.86 -16.34
C GLY A 119 -13.93 6.13 -15.87
N VAL A 120 -14.39 7.38 -15.96
CA VAL A 120 -15.73 7.81 -15.56
C VAL A 120 -16.52 8.31 -16.78
N ILE A 121 -17.79 7.88 -16.89
CA ILE A 121 -18.70 8.32 -17.95
C ILE A 121 -19.12 9.78 -17.68
N ARG A 122 -18.72 10.68 -18.55
CA ARG A 122 -19.04 12.12 -18.42
C ARG A 122 -20.28 12.56 -19.16
N SER A 123 -20.56 11.95 -20.33
CA SER A 123 -21.77 12.26 -21.10
C SER A 123 -22.18 11.12 -22.03
N ILE A 124 -23.48 11.08 -22.34
CA ILE A 124 -24.06 10.12 -23.28
C ILE A 124 -24.89 10.91 -24.27
N SER A 125 -24.50 10.94 -25.54
CA SER A 125 -25.24 11.63 -26.61
C SER A 125 -24.97 11.04 -27.97
N GLY A 126 -25.93 11.11 -28.88
CA GLY A 126 -25.76 10.68 -30.29
C GLY A 126 -25.30 9.23 -30.46
N GLY A 127 -25.70 8.32 -29.55
CA GLY A 127 -25.28 6.91 -29.60
C GLY A 127 -23.83 6.67 -29.18
N ARG A 128 -23.17 7.67 -28.62
CA ARG A 128 -21.80 7.62 -28.09
C ARG A 128 -21.78 7.98 -26.61
N VAL A 129 -20.83 7.35 -25.89
CA VAL A 129 -20.54 7.57 -24.48
C VAL A 129 -19.17 8.23 -24.41
N ARG A 130 -19.08 9.39 -23.76
CA ARG A 130 -17.80 10.03 -23.49
C ARG A 130 -17.30 9.55 -22.14
N VAL A 131 -16.16 8.87 -22.15
CA VAL A 131 -15.47 8.36 -20.98
C VAL A 131 -14.19 9.15 -20.76
N ASP A 132 -13.93 9.51 -19.53
CA ASP A 132 -12.77 10.24 -19.08
C ASP A 132 -11.89 9.30 -18.25
N PHE A 133 -10.72 8.99 -18.75
CA PHE A 133 -9.71 8.15 -18.12
C PHE A 133 -8.62 8.96 -17.38
N ASN A 134 -8.76 10.29 -17.30
CA ASN A 134 -7.89 11.09 -16.48
C ASN A 134 -8.05 10.76 -14.99
N HIS A 135 -7.01 11.02 -14.21
CA HIS A 135 -7.12 11.00 -12.76
C HIS A 135 -8.25 11.95 -12.30
N GLU A 136 -8.97 11.57 -11.27
CA GLU A 136 -10.13 12.34 -10.79
C GLU A 136 -9.78 13.79 -10.44
N LEU A 137 -8.59 13.97 -9.84
CA LEU A 137 -8.06 15.26 -9.43
C LEU A 137 -7.24 15.98 -10.52
N ALA A 138 -7.05 15.39 -11.72
CA ALA A 138 -6.35 16.05 -12.81
C ALA A 138 -7.05 17.36 -13.22
N GLY A 139 -6.27 18.43 -13.42
CA GLY A 139 -6.73 19.77 -13.76
C GLY A 139 -7.44 20.50 -12.63
N LYS A 140 -7.36 20.02 -11.38
CA LYS A 140 -7.92 20.70 -10.21
C LYS A 140 -6.82 21.40 -9.42
N ASN A 141 -7.08 22.62 -8.94
CA ASN A 141 -6.24 23.24 -7.94
C ASN A 141 -6.52 22.60 -6.57
N LEU A 142 -5.45 22.29 -5.86
CA LEU A 142 -5.54 21.63 -4.56
C LEU A 142 -5.11 22.58 -3.46
N LYS A 143 -5.69 22.41 -2.29
CA LYS A 143 -5.32 23.13 -1.09
C LYS A 143 -5.00 22.12 0.00
N TYR A 144 -3.77 22.15 0.48
CA TYR A 144 -3.31 21.31 1.56
C TYR A 144 -3.05 22.11 2.83
N ASN A 145 -3.58 21.63 3.94
CA ASN A 145 -3.09 22.02 5.25
C ASN A 145 -2.07 20.97 5.65
N ILE A 146 -0.83 21.38 5.87
CA ILE A 146 0.28 20.51 6.26
C ILE A 146 0.82 20.92 7.62
N LYS A 147 1.28 19.95 8.40
CA LYS A 147 1.94 20.17 9.68
C LYS A 147 3.11 19.22 9.85
N VAL A 148 4.26 19.76 10.19
CA VAL A 148 5.43 18.98 10.59
C VAL A 148 5.25 18.56 12.04
N GLU A 149 4.82 17.32 12.29
CA GLU A 149 4.64 16.85 13.66
C GLU A 149 5.98 16.64 14.38
N LYS A 150 6.95 16.02 13.69
CA LYS A 150 8.27 15.69 14.25
C LYS A 150 9.32 15.60 13.14
N VAL A 151 10.52 16.07 13.45
CA VAL A 151 11.72 15.79 12.65
C VAL A 151 12.45 14.59 13.26
N ILE A 152 12.67 13.53 12.47
CA ILE A 152 13.26 12.26 12.92
C ILE A 152 14.77 12.35 12.74
N ILE A 153 15.51 12.31 13.84
CA ILE A 153 16.97 12.42 13.86
C ILE A 153 17.63 11.06 14.10
N ASP A 154 17.02 10.24 14.94
CA ASP A 154 17.52 8.94 15.34
C ASP A 154 17.49 7.94 14.16
N ASP A 155 18.60 7.24 13.90
CA ASP A 155 18.75 6.38 12.73
C ASP A 155 17.90 5.11 12.81
N GLU A 156 17.68 4.56 14.01
CA GLU A 156 16.75 3.44 14.21
C GLU A 156 15.32 3.86 13.90
N GLU A 157 14.90 5.05 14.39
CA GLU A 157 13.58 5.59 14.12
C GLU A 157 13.38 5.92 12.63
N LYS A 158 14.42 6.41 11.93
CA LYS A 158 14.39 6.61 10.47
C LYS A 158 14.10 5.30 9.74
N ILE A 159 14.82 4.22 10.07
CA ILE A 159 14.64 2.91 9.43
C ILE A 159 13.24 2.36 9.72
N LYS A 160 12.77 2.41 10.95
CA LYS A 160 11.41 2.01 11.32
C LYS A 160 10.36 2.82 10.57
N SER A 161 10.60 4.10 10.37
CA SER A 161 9.73 4.98 9.58
C SER A 161 9.66 4.58 8.10
N MET A 162 10.79 4.17 7.48
CA MET A 162 10.79 3.62 6.12
C MET A 162 10.02 2.30 6.03
N ILE A 163 10.07 1.45 7.06
CA ILE A 163 9.26 0.23 7.11
C ILE A 163 7.78 0.60 7.06
N THR A 164 7.32 1.53 7.90
CA THR A 164 5.93 1.98 7.93
C THR A 164 5.50 2.61 6.59
N LEU A 165 6.39 3.36 5.95
CA LEU A 165 6.12 4.01 4.68
C LEU A 165 5.87 3.01 3.55
N HIS A 166 6.71 1.98 3.44
CA HIS A 166 6.64 1.01 2.34
C HIS A 166 5.80 -0.24 2.64
N TYR A 167 5.54 -0.46 3.93
CA TYR A 167 4.72 -1.57 4.40
C TYR A 167 3.71 -1.09 5.46
N PRO A 168 2.78 -0.20 5.09
CA PRO A 168 1.76 0.27 6.02
C PRO A 168 0.82 -0.89 6.41
N ASN A 169 0.69 -1.12 7.71
CA ASN A 169 -0.23 -2.09 8.27
C ASN A 169 -0.73 -1.58 9.63
N PRO A 170 -2.06 -1.34 9.77
CA PRO A 170 -2.62 -0.78 11.00
C PRO A 170 -2.50 -1.68 12.23
N ASN A 171 -2.20 -2.97 12.02
CA ASN A 171 -2.08 -3.96 13.09
C ASN A 171 -0.62 -4.16 13.56
N ILE A 172 0.33 -3.40 13.01
CA ILE A 172 1.75 -3.52 13.35
C ILE A 172 2.20 -2.23 14.01
N GLU A 173 2.70 -2.36 15.24
CA GLU A 173 3.31 -1.26 15.95
C GLU A 173 4.77 -1.07 15.52
N LEU A 174 5.21 0.19 15.44
CA LEU A 174 6.55 0.56 15.01
C LEU A 174 7.64 -0.09 15.89
N ASP A 175 7.40 -0.15 17.19
CA ASP A 175 8.35 -0.67 18.19
C ASP A 175 8.57 -2.18 18.12
N ASN A 176 7.68 -2.91 17.45
CA ASN A 176 7.84 -4.35 17.25
C ASN A 176 8.91 -4.70 16.20
N HIS A 177 9.31 -3.74 15.36
CA HIS A 177 10.43 -3.92 14.44
C HIS A 177 11.75 -3.80 15.20
N LYS A 178 12.63 -4.80 15.04
CA LYS A 178 13.99 -4.73 15.57
C LYS A 178 14.94 -4.28 14.47
N VAL A 179 15.77 -3.31 14.77
CA VAL A 179 16.77 -2.75 13.87
C VAL A 179 18.10 -2.74 14.58
N GLU A 180 19.12 -3.31 13.96
CA GLU A 180 20.50 -3.28 14.44
C GLU A 180 21.36 -2.60 13.38
N ILE A 181 22.19 -1.64 13.80
CA ILE A 181 23.07 -0.88 12.91
C ILE A 181 24.50 -1.12 13.38
N GLU A 182 25.30 -1.79 12.55
CA GLU A 182 26.69 -2.13 12.86
C GLU A 182 27.57 -1.91 11.61
N ASP A 183 28.67 -1.19 11.72
CA ASP A 183 29.76 -1.07 10.74
C ASP A 183 29.34 -1.07 9.25
N GLY A 184 28.39 -0.18 8.90
CA GLY A 184 27.89 -0.08 7.52
C GLY A 184 26.85 -1.12 7.12
N LYS A 185 26.39 -1.93 8.08
CA LYS A 185 25.36 -2.94 7.89
C LYS A 185 24.13 -2.63 8.75
N VAL A 186 22.96 -2.73 8.15
CA VAL A 186 21.66 -2.65 8.82
C VAL A 186 21.00 -4.03 8.77
N VAL A 187 20.61 -4.55 9.93
CA VAL A 187 19.83 -5.77 10.07
C VAL A 187 18.43 -5.42 10.53
N ILE A 188 17.43 -5.83 9.77
CA ILE A 188 16.02 -5.54 10.01
C ILE A 188 15.27 -6.84 10.25
N GLN A 189 14.72 -7.00 11.46
CA GLN A 189 13.73 -8.01 11.77
C GLN A 189 12.37 -7.33 11.85
N MET A 190 11.54 -7.53 10.83
CA MET A 190 10.18 -7.01 10.82
C MET A 190 9.31 -7.76 11.84
N ASP A 191 8.22 -7.12 12.27
CA ASP A 191 7.23 -7.73 13.16
C ASP A 191 6.77 -9.09 12.63
N GLU A 192 6.49 -10.03 13.55
CA GLU A 192 6.02 -11.38 13.20
C GLU A 192 4.74 -11.39 12.36
N MET A 193 3.87 -10.41 12.54
CA MET A 193 2.63 -10.29 11.76
C MET A 193 2.89 -10.12 10.27
N THR A 194 4.06 -9.61 9.87
CA THR A 194 4.44 -9.50 8.45
C THR A 194 4.57 -10.84 7.75
N LYS A 195 4.89 -11.91 8.50
CA LYS A 195 5.05 -13.29 7.98
C LYS A 195 3.70 -13.94 7.66
N PHE A 196 2.63 -13.46 8.30
CA PHE A 196 1.27 -14.02 8.18
C PHE A 196 0.32 -13.06 7.45
N ASP A 197 0.84 -11.98 6.86
CA ASP A 197 0.02 -11.05 6.09
C ASP A 197 -0.54 -11.73 4.84
N LYS A 198 -1.77 -11.39 4.51
CA LYS A 198 -2.46 -11.88 3.31
C LYS A 198 -1.96 -11.23 2.02
N LYS A 199 -1.07 -10.24 2.12
CA LYS A 199 -0.47 -9.59 0.94
C LYS A 199 0.33 -10.61 0.12
N PRO A 200 0.31 -10.51 -1.22
CA PRO A 200 1.14 -11.35 -2.07
C PRO A 200 2.62 -11.25 -1.68
N TYR A 201 3.34 -12.38 -1.67
CA TYR A 201 4.77 -12.41 -1.33
C TYR A 201 5.61 -11.43 -2.16
N VAL A 202 5.21 -11.21 -3.41
CA VAL A 202 5.84 -10.24 -4.32
C VAL A 202 5.78 -8.82 -3.75
N ASP A 203 4.64 -8.42 -3.18
CA ASP A 203 4.46 -7.07 -2.61
C ASP A 203 5.35 -6.86 -1.40
N ILE A 204 5.49 -7.90 -0.54
CA ILE A 204 6.38 -7.87 0.62
C ILE A 204 7.84 -7.75 0.17
N THR A 205 8.22 -8.49 -0.88
CA THR A 205 9.58 -8.44 -1.44
C THR A 205 9.88 -7.05 -2.02
N PHE A 206 8.95 -6.46 -2.76
CA PHE A 206 9.11 -5.10 -3.28
C PHE A 206 9.14 -4.04 -2.17
N ALA A 207 8.38 -4.22 -1.08
CA ALA A 207 8.46 -3.33 0.08
C ALA A 207 9.86 -3.39 0.70
N ARG A 208 10.41 -4.59 0.96
CA ARG A 208 11.79 -4.77 1.46
C ARG A 208 12.83 -4.12 0.55
N PHE A 209 12.66 -4.26 -0.78
CA PHE A 209 13.56 -3.62 -1.74
C PHE A 209 13.49 -2.09 -1.67
N ARG A 210 12.28 -1.51 -1.59
CA ARG A 210 12.11 -0.05 -1.46
C ARG A 210 12.72 0.47 -0.16
N ILE A 211 12.50 -0.23 0.96
CA ILE A 211 13.12 0.10 2.26
C ILE A 211 14.65 0.12 2.13
N ALA A 212 15.24 -0.94 1.55
CA ALA A 212 16.69 -1.01 1.38
C ALA A 212 17.23 0.13 0.48
N ARG A 213 16.52 0.43 -0.61
CA ARG A 213 16.88 1.53 -1.52
C ARG A 213 16.88 2.87 -0.79
N ASP A 214 15.81 3.16 -0.03
CA ASP A 214 15.69 4.44 0.65
C ASP A 214 16.73 4.59 1.77
N ILE A 215 17.12 3.47 2.43
CA ILE A 215 18.24 3.45 3.37
C ILE A 215 19.52 3.85 2.65
N TRP A 216 19.86 3.23 1.51
CA TRP A 216 21.10 3.54 0.76
C TRP A 216 21.12 4.95 0.19
N GLU A 217 19.96 5.49 -0.21
CA GLU A 217 19.87 6.83 -0.81
C GLU A 217 19.90 7.96 0.24
N ASN A 218 19.49 7.69 1.50
CA ASN A 218 19.28 8.74 2.50
C ASN A 218 20.05 8.53 3.81
N MET A 219 20.83 7.44 3.93
CA MET A 219 21.66 7.19 5.10
C MET A 219 23.11 6.96 4.65
N ASP A 220 24.00 7.89 5.02
CA ASP A 220 25.43 7.74 4.75
C ASP A 220 26.00 6.53 5.50
N ASN A 221 26.99 5.87 4.90
CA ASN A 221 27.74 4.76 5.48
C ASN A 221 26.97 3.45 5.67
N VAL A 222 25.87 3.21 4.94
CA VAL A 222 25.20 1.91 4.90
C VAL A 222 25.45 1.22 3.56
N ASP A 223 26.28 0.17 3.59
CA ASP A 223 26.63 -0.61 2.39
C ASP A 223 25.72 -1.84 2.22
N LYS A 224 25.13 -2.33 3.32
CA LYS A 224 24.37 -3.58 3.34
C LYS A 224 23.13 -3.51 4.20
N VAL A 225 21.99 -3.97 3.64
CA VAL A 225 20.74 -4.14 4.37
C VAL A 225 20.33 -5.62 4.34
N GLU A 226 20.14 -6.21 5.50
CA GLU A 226 19.69 -7.59 5.68
C GLU A 226 18.30 -7.62 6.30
N PHE A 227 17.38 -8.39 5.71
CA PHE A 227 16.09 -8.70 6.32
C PHE A 227 16.15 -10.12 6.89
N VAL A 228 15.86 -10.25 8.19
CA VAL A 228 15.94 -11.52 8.91
C VAL A 228 14.56 -11.94 9.39
N ASP A 229 14.14 -13.15 9.04
CA ASP A 229 12.92 -13.77 9.56
C ASP A 229 13.30 -14.79 10.62
N VAL A 230 12.92 -14.53 11.89
CA VAL A 230 13.20 -15.41 13.03
C VAL A 230 11.93 -16.21 13.36
N PHE A 231 12.04 -17.53 13.44
CA PHE A 231 10.96 -18.44 13.87
C PHE A 231 11.36 -19.11 15.18
N GLU A 232 10.72 -18.73 16.27
CA GLU A 232 11.00 -19.28 17.60
C GLU A 232 9.96 -20.35 17.96
N LYS A 233 10.42 -21.45 18.56
CA LYS A 233 9.52 -22.44 19.13
C LYS A 233 8.92 -21.87 20.42
N LYS A 234 7.60 -21.63 20.41
CA LYS A 234 6.89 -21.27 21.66
C LYS A 234 6.94 -22.44 22.61
N VAL A 235 7.69 -22.31 23.73
CA VAL A 235 7.66 -23.25 24.84
C VAL A 235 6.43 -22.89 25.66
N ASN A 236 5.45 -23.80 25.73
CA ASN A 236 4.34 -23.63 26.65
C ASN A 236 4.87 -23.70 28.08
N GLU A 237 4.91 -22.58 28.79
CA GLU A 237 5.27 -22.50 30.20
C GLU A 237 4.19 -23.09 31.15
N GLU A 238 3.17 -23.77 30.65
CA GLU A 238 2.09 -24.37 31.46
C GLU A 238 2.35 -25.80 31.92
N ALA A 239 3.59 -26.27 31.98
CA ALA A 239 3.89 -27.64 32.42
C ALA A 239 4.79 -27.74 33.67
N GLU A 240 4.82 -26.71 34.54
CA GLU A 240 5.39 -26.86 35.87
C GLU A 240 4.37 -26.48 36.96
N GLY A 241 3.63 -27.48 37.42
CA GLY A 241 2.78 -27.28 38.59
C GLY A 241 1.68 -28.28 38.78
N THR A 242 1.99 -29.58 38.92
CA THR A 242 1.11 -30.48 39.68
C THR A 242 1.93 -31.50 40.46
N PRO A 243 1.81 -31.57 41.80
CA PRO A 243 2.43 -32.59 42.57
C PRO A 243 1.66 -33.91 42.43
N GLU A 244 2.45 -35.03 42.48
CA GLU A 244 2.02 -36.40 42.60
C GLU A 244 0.87 -36.61 43.58
N SER A 245 -0.13 -37.36 43.17
CA SER A 245 -0.91 -38.20 44.08
C SER A 245 -1.47 -39.41 43.32
N ALA A 246 -1.00 -40.56 43.81
CA ALA A 246 -1.27 -41.94 43.51
C ALA A 246 -2.72 -42.35 43.18
N GLY A 247 -2.85 -43.40 42.40
CA GLY A 247 -4.03 -44.26 42.45
C GLY A 247 -4.36 -44.98 41.14
N GLU A 248 -3.83 -46.20 41.00
CA GLU A 248 -4.28 -47.34 40.18
C GLU A 248 -5.72 -47.27 39.63
N THR A 249 -5.90 -47.56 38.36
CA THR A 249 -6.57 -48.79 37.88
C THR A 249 -6.66 -48.78 36.34
N VAL A 250 -6.17 -49.88 35.76
CA VAL A 250 -6.38 -50.26 34.35
C VAL A 250 -7.78 -50.92 34.24
N PRO A 251 -8.49 -50.80 33.14
CA PRO A 251 -8.86 -51.99 32.40
C PRO A 251 -8.69 -51.86 30.87
N GLU A 252 -8.04 -52.83 30.33
CA GLU A 252 -8.19 -53.66 29.13
C GLU A 252 -9.08 -53.14 27.97
N VAL A 253 -8.43 -53.07 26.84
CA VAL A 253 -8.63 -53.68 25.51
C VAL A 253 -10.08 -53.95 25.05
N SER A 254 -10.44 -53.38 23.97
CA SER A 254 -11.14 -54.07 22.90
C SER A 254 -10.76 -53.48 21.52
N THR A 255 -10.13 -54.34 20.76
CA THR A 255 -9.90 -54.31 19.31
C THR A 255 -11.23 -54.46 18.59
N GLU A 256 -11.46 -53.58 17.61
CA GLU A 256 -12.26 -53.93 16.42
C GLU A 256 -11.86 -53.02 15.25
N GLU A 257 -11.15 -53.60 14.27
CA GLU A 257 -11.14 -53.26 12.85
C GLU A 257 -12.04 -54.27 12.12
N PRO A 258 -12.36 -54.20 10.85
CA PRO A 258 -12.47 -53.10 9.87
C PRO A 258 -13.77 -53.19 9.01
N ALA A 259 -14.02 -52.26 8.15
CA ALA A 259 -14.67 -52.35 6.83
C ALA A 259 -15.14 -50.92 6.41
N GLU A 260 -15.13 -50.41 5.23
CA GLU A 260 -14.99 -50.89 3.85
C GLU A 260 -14.91 -49.69 2.93
N GLU A 261 -14.24 -49.84 1.85
CA GLU A 261 -14.06 -48.93 0.72
C GLU A 261 -15.36 -48.30 0.18
N THR A 262 -15.22 -47.03 -0.28
CA THR A 262 -15.86 -46.60 -1.52
C THR A 262 -15.01 -45.54 -2.20
N GLU A 263 -14.36 -45.99 -3.28
CA GLU A 263 -13.77 -45.17 -4.33
C GLU A 263 -14.87 -44.36 -5.02
N VAL A 264 -14.65 -43.03 -5.19
CA VAL A 264 -15.24 -42.28 -6.31
C VAL A 264 -14.14 -41.49 -6.96
N SER A 265 -13.70 -42.02 -8.09
CA SER A 265 -12.88 -41.37 -9.09
C SER A 265 -13.61 -40.19 -9.71
N THR A 266 -13.00 -39.02 -9.75
CA THR A 266 -13.18 -38.07 -10.85
C THR A 266 -11.86 -37.44 -11.18
N GLU A 267 -11.27 -37.97 -12.26
CA GLU A 267 -10.23 -37.31 -13.04
C GLU A 267 -10.79 -36.01 -13.61
N GLU A 268 -10.17 -34.88 -13.30
CA GLU A 268 -10.28 -33.69 -14.13
C GLU A 268 -8.86 -33.25 -14.54
N LYS A 269 -8.62 -33.49 -15.84
CA LYS A 269 -7.43 -33.09 -16.55
C LYS A 269 -7.31 -31.58 -16.56
N SER A 270 -6.24 -31.04 -15.99
CA SER A 270 -5.76 -29.70 -16.29
C SER A 270 -4.71 -29.76 -17.41
N GLU A 271 -5.10 -29.34 -18.59
CA GLU A 271 -4.18 -29.06 -19.69
C GLU A 271 -3.43 -27.73 -19.46
N PRO A 272 -2.16 -27.63 -19.85
CA PRO A 272 -1.41 -26.39 -19.77
C PRO A 272 -1.69 -25.52 -21.00
N ILE A 273 -2.28 -24.34 -20.81
CA ILE A 273 -2.42 -23.31 -21.84
C ILE A 273 -1.52 -22.14 -21.47
N ALA A 274 -0.61 -21.82 -22.36
CA ALA A 274 -0.02 -20.51 -22.61
C ALA A 274 1.52 -20.47 -22.70
N GLU A 275 2.06 -21.01 -23.75
CA GLU A 275 3.42 -20.62 -24.19
C GLU A 275 3.50 -20.24 -25.68
N GLU A 276 2.39 -20.24 -26.42
CA GLU A 276 2.41 -20.11 -27.89
C GLU A 276 1.87 -18.78 -28.46
N VAL A 277 1.51 -17.79 -27.62
CA VAL A 277 0.92 -16.52 -28.09
C VAL A 277 1.89 -15.32 -28.01
N LEU A 278 3.12 -15.52 -27.58
CA LEU A 278 4.05 -14.38 -27.40
C LEU A 278 5.01 -14.16 -28.60
N GLU A 279 5.12 -15.10 -29.53
CA GLU A 279 6.07 -14.96 -30.66
C GLU A 279 5.46 -14.33 -31.95
N GLU A 280 4.16 -14.28 -32.10
CA GLU A 280 3.52 -13.74 -33.32
C GLU A 280 3.38 -12.21 -33.37
N ARG A 281 3.59 -11.48 -32.28
CA ARG A 281 3.42 -10.01 -32.22
C ARG A 281 4.69 -9.18 -32.46
N ILE A 282 5.82 -9.81 -32.70
CA ILE A 282 7.10 -9.09 -32.90
C ILE A 282 7.45 -8.93 -34.39
N GLN A 283 6.80 -9.63 -35.30
CA GLN A 283 7.12 -9.56 -36.73
C GLN A 283 6.34 -8.51 -37.54
N ASP A 284 5.23 -7.97 -37.04
CA ASP A 284 4.41 -7.00 -37.79
C ASP A 284 4.76 -5.51 -37.56
N LYS A 285 5.93 -5.19 -37.02
CA LYS A 285 6.39 -3.81 -36.88
C LYS A 285 7.71 -3.49 -37.58
N LYS A 286 8.04 -4.25 -38.64
CA LYS A 286 9.19 -3.97 -39.50
C LYS A 286 8.85 -4.09 -40.98
N GLU A 287 7.81 -3.41 -41.44
CA GLU A 287 7.66 -2.95 -42.83
C GLU A 287 7.12 -1.52 -42.84
#